data_7aab592783fcada9aa112e79770b7b69
#
_entry.id   7aab592783fcada9aa112e79770b7b69
#
_cell.length_a   1.000
_cell.length_b   1.000
_cell.length_c   1.000
_cell.angle_alpha   90.00
_cell.angle_beta   90.00
_cell.angle_gamma   90.00
#
_symmetry.space_group_name_H-M   'P 1'
#
loop_
_entity.id
_entity.type
_entity.pdbx_description
1 polymer ?
#
loop_
_entity_poly.entity_id
_entity_poly.type
_entity_poly.pdbx_seq_one_letter_code
_entity_poly.pdbx_strand_id
1 'polypeptide(L)'
;MTDLPRNPKVLVVDDDPRLRDLLRRYLGENDFSVTVADGGQSMNRIWMRERYDALLLDLMMPGEDGLQILRRLRAAKDTTPIIMLTARGEDVDRIVGLELGADDYLPQPFNPRELLARLHAVLRRRPEADQPGAPTKENETVRFGHFELDLGRRELRKDGKAVTLTTGEFSVMKAFARHPRVPLSREKLMEMAR
;
A
#
# COMPACT_ATOMS: atom_id res chain seq x y z
N MET A 1 -12.09 22.13 -20.43
CA MET A 1 -10.71 22.16 -19.89
C MET A 1 -10.38 20.73 -19.58
N THR A 2 -9.53 20.13 -20.39
CA THR A 2 -9.13 18.73 -20.26
C THR A 2 -8.23 18.63 -19.03
N ASP A 3 -8.72 17.96 -17.98
CA ASP A 3 -7.93 17.66 -16.79
C ASP A 3 -6.79 16.74 -17.22
N LEU A 4 -5.58 17.26 -17.33
CA LEU A 4 -4.39 16.47 -17.58
C LEU A 4 -4.25 15.48 -16.42
N PRO A 5 -3.98 14.19 -16.68
CA PRO A 5 -3.82 13.22 -15.61
C PRO A 5 -2.73 13.72 -14.66
N ARG A 6 -3.12 13.97 -13.42
CA ARG A 6 -2.23 14.45 -12.37
C ARG A 6 -1.23 13.36 -12.02
N ASN A 7 0.06 13.68 -12.08
CA ASN A 7 1.11 12.77 -11.62
C ASN A 7 0.85 12.33 -10.17
N PRO A 8 0.81 11.02 -9.86
CA PRO A 8 0.57 10.54 -8.50
C PRO A 8 1.61 11.11 -7.53
N LYS A 9 1.15 11.56 -6.36
CA LYS A 9 2.02 12.11 -5.32
C LYS A 9 2.53 11.00 -4.42
N VAL A 10 3.85 10.88 -4.31
CA VAL A 10 4.53 9.90 -3.45
C VAL A 10 5.34 10.61 -2.38
N LEU A 11 5.16 10.23 -1.13
CA LEU A 11 6.04 10.64 -0.05
C LEU A 11 7.06 9.54 0.23
N VAL A 12 8.34 9.88 0.24
CA VAL A 12 9.45 8.99 0.60
C VAL A 12 9.98 9.41 1.96
N VAL A 13 9.98 8.50 2.91
CA VAL A 13 10.48 8.72 4.28
C VAL A 13 11.59 7.73 4.56
N ASP A 14 12.81 8.24 4.68
CA ASP A 14 14.04 7.45 4.83
C ASP A 14 15.11 8.36 5.43
N ASP A 15 15.99 7.88 6.29
CA ASP A 15 17.06 8.70 6.90
C ASP A 15 18.30 8.81 6.00
N ASP A 16 18.47 7.91 5.01
CA ASP A 16 19.58 8.00 4.04
C ASP A 16 19.32 9.07 2.96
N PRO A 17 20.07 10.19 2.96
CA PRO A 17 19.89 11.25 1.96
C PRO A 17 20.18 10.79 0.54
N ARG A 18 21.07 9.80 0.35
CA ARG A 18 21.43 9.28 -0.98
C ARG A 18 20.28 8.50 -1.57
N LEU A 19 19.61 7.69 -0.75
CA LEU A 19 18.45 6.92 -1.21
C LEU A 19 17.26 7.85 -1.51
N ARG A 20 17.00 8.85 -0.64
CA ARG A 20 15.97 9.86 -0.91
C ARG A 20 16.20 10.59 -2.24
N ASP A 21 17.44 11.02 -2.52
CA ASP A 21 17.79 11.73 -3.76
C ASP A 21 17.68 10.82 -4.99
N LEU A 22 18.09 9.56 -4.87
CA LEU A 22 17.93 8.55 -5.91
C LEU A 22 16.45 8.35 -6.24
N LEU A 23 15.62 8.11 -5.23
CA LEU A 23 14.19 7.84 -5.41
C LEU A 23 13.45 9.06 -5.94
N ARG A 24 13.75 10.25 -5.43
CA ARG A 24 13.15 11.50 -5.93
C ARG A 24 13.40 11.69 -7.41
N ARG A 25 14.63 11.47 -7.85
CA ARG A 25 15.03 11.61 -9.27
C ARG A 25 14.40 10.51 -10.12
N TYR A 26 14.59 9.26 -9.73
CA TYR A 26 14.12 8.11 -10.52
C TYR A 26 12.59 8.06 -10.65
N LEU A 27 11.84 8.28 -9.59
CA LEU A 27 10.39 8.33 -9.65
C LEU A 27 9.88 9.58 -10.35
N GLY A 28 10.59 10.73 -10.21
CA GLY A 28 10.27 11.95 -10.97
C GLY A 28 10.41 11.77 -12.47
N GLU A 29 11.41 11.02 -12.94
CA GLU A 29 11.59 10.64 -14.34
C GLU A 29 10.53 9.65 -14.85
N ASN A 30 9.76 9.03 -13.95
CA ASN A 30 8.69 8.08 -14.24
C ASN A 30 7.30 8.61 -13.86
N ASP A 31 7.08 9.90 -14.07
CA ASP A 31 5.79 10.61 -13.95
C ASP A 31 5.19 10.63 -12.53
N PHE A 32 6.01 10.58 -11.46
CA PHE A 32 5.57 10.79 -10.11
C PHE A 32 5.94 12.16 -9.56
N SER A 33 5.07 12.75 -8.76
CA SER A 33 5.38 13.92 -7.93
C SER A 33 5.91 13.47 -6.58
N VAL A 34 7.22 13.63 -6.34
CA VAL A 34 7.88 13.05 -5.15
C VAL A 34 8.25 14.12 -4.14
N THR A 35 7.78 13.93 -2.92
CA THR A 35 8.22 14.67 -1.72
C THR A 35 9.07 13.74 -0.86
N VAL A 36 10.07 14.26 -0.17
CA VAL A 36 10.97 13.47 0.69
C VAL A 36 10.95 13.99 2.11
N ALA A 37 11.11 13.10 3.08
CA ALA A 37 11.25 13.38 4.50
C ALA A 37 12.40 12.54 5.08
N ASP A 38 13.10 13.07 6.07
CA ASP A 38 14.26 12.44 6.71
C ASP A 38 13.92 11.65 7.99
N GLY A 39 12.62 11.53 8.30
CA GLY A 39 12.14 10.79 9.46
C GLY A 39 10.72 11.20 9.86
N GLY A 40 10.22 10.64 10.98
CA GLY A 40 8.84 10.79 11.42
C GLY A 40 8.42 12.24 11.68
N GLN A 41 9.28 13.07 12.23
CA GLN A 41 8.94 14.47 12.52
C GLN A 41 8.74 15.31 11.25
N SER A 42 9.65 15.21 10.29
CA SER A 42 9.52 15.91 9.00
C SER A 42 8.34 15.36 8.20
N MET A 43 8.16 14.05 8.21
CA MET A 43 7.00 13.40 7.63
C MET A 43 5.69 13.97 8.19
N ASN A 44 5.54 14.07 9.50
CA ASN A 44 4.31 14.56 10.13
C ASN A 44 3.95 15.97 9.69
N ARG A 45 4.94 16.88 9.61
CA ARG A 45 4.71 18.25 9.13
C ARG A 45 4.21 18.30 7.68
N ILE A 46 4.73 17.40 6.85
CA ILE A 46 4.37 17.29 5.43
C ILE A 46 3.00 16.65 5.30
N TRP A 47 2.74 15.55 6.02
CA TRP A 47 1.49 14.77 5.97
C TRP A 47 0.26 15.58 6.39
N MET A 48 0.42 16.53 7.32
CA MET A 48 -0.69 17.41 7.73
C MET A 48 -1.07 18.45 6.67
N ARG A 49 -0.18 18.75 5.71
CA ARG A 49 -0.39 19.81 4.72
C ARG A 49 -0.90 19.31 3.39
N GLU A 50 -0.55 18.07 3.03
CA GLU A 50 -0.85 17.49 1.72
C GLU A 50 -1.34 16.05 1.84
N ARG A 51 -2.08 15.62 0.80
CA ARG A 51 -2.46 14.21 0.62
C ARG A 51 -1.53 13.57 -0.39
N TYR A 52 -1.16 12.32 -0.12
CA TYR A 52 -0.31 11.49 -0.95
C TYR A 52 -1.07 10.29 -1.46
N ASP A 53 -0.70 9.83 -2.65
CA ASP A 53 -1.30 8.66 -3.27
C ASP A 53 -0.59 7.37 -2.81
N ALA A 54 0.68 7.46 -2.41
CA ALA A 54 1.43 6.39 -1.77
C ALA A 54 2.52 6.92 -0.82
N LEU A 55 2.93 6.06 0.12
CA LEU A 55 4.02 6.27 1.06
C LEU A 55 5.07 5.19 0.88
N LEU A 56 6.32 5.57 0.65
CA LEU A 56 7.50 4.71 0.77
C LEU A 56 8.13 5.01 2.13
N LEU A 57 8.24 4.01 2.99
CA LEU A 57 8.57 4.20 4.40
C LEU A 57 9.70 3.25 4.81
N ASP A 58 10.84 3.81 5.17
CA ASP A 58 11.90 3.01 5.74
C ASP A 58 11.50 2.47 7.13
N LEU A 59 11.86 1.23 7.37
CA LEU A 59 11.61 0.56 8.64
C LEU A 59 12.51 1.11 9.75
N MET A 60 13.80 1.26 9.45
CA MET A 60 14.85 1.50 10.42
C MET A 60 15.29 2.97 10.40
N MET A 61 14.54 3.82 11.09
CA MET A 61 14.87 5.25 11.21
C MET A 61 15.12 5.63 12.66
N PRO A 62 16.02 6.61 12.93
CA PRO A 62 16.23 7.12 14.28
C PRO A 62 14.98 7.85 14.80
N GLY A 63 14.64 7.59 16.05
CA GLY A 63 13.48 8.18 16.72
C GLY A 63 12.19 7.36 16.52
N GLU A 64 11.24 7.84 15.74
CA GLU A 64 10.03 7.09 15.40
C GLU A 64 10.33 6.15 14.23
N ASP A 65 10.28 4.83 14.48
CA ASP A 65 10.50 3.81 13.46
C ASP A 65 9.33 3.68 12.49
N GLY A 66 9.57 3.02 11.34
CA GLY A 66 8.55 2.86 10.30
C GLY A 66 7.32 2.07 10.75
N LEU A 67 7.47 1.09 11.65
CA LEU A 67 6.33 0.32 12.17
C LEU A 67 5.46 1.17 13.10
N GLN A 68 6.05 2.04 13.90
CA GLN A 68 5.31 2.96 14.76
C GLN A 68 4.50 3.95 13.90
N ILE A 69 5.10 4.49 12.84
CA ILE A 69 4.41 5.36 11.88
C ILE A 69 3.25 4.62 11.21
N LEU A 70 3.48 3.40 10.71
CA LEU A 70 2.45 2.57 10.09
C LEU A 70 1.28 2.32 11.05
N ARG A 71 1.55 1.88 12.29
CA ARG A 71 0.52 1.67 13.32
C ARG A 71 -0.31 2.92 13.55
N ARG A 72 0.35 4.07 13.69
CA ARG A 72 -0.31 5.36 13.92
C ARG A 72 -1.22 5.75 12.77
N LEU A 73 -0.77 5.60 11.52
CA LEU A 73 -1.57 5.91 10.34
C LEU A 73 -2.81 4.98 10.26
N ARG A 74 -2.63 3.69 10.48
CA ARG A 74 -3.74 2.72 10.43
C ARG A 74 -4.72 2.90 11.61
N ALA A 75 -4.24 3.25 12.79
CA ALA A 75 -5.09 3.62 13.93
C ALA A 75 -5.95 4.87 13.63
N ALA A 76 -5.41 5.82 12.84
CA ALA A 76 -6.15 6.97 12.33
C ALA A 76 -7.07 6.65 11.14
N LYS A 77 -7.22 5.36 10.77
CA LYS A 77 -7.99 4.89 9.60
C LYS A 77 -7.49 5.45 8.27
N ASP A 78 -6.22 5.84 8.21
CA ASP A 78 -5.61 6.24 6.95
C ASP A 78 -5.34 5.00 6.10
N THR A 79 -5.90 4.97 4.90
CA THR A 79 -5.81 3.84 3.95
C THR A 79 -4.83 4.12 2.81
N THR A 80 -4.03 5.17 2.91
CA THR A 80 -2.98 5.45 1.93
C THR A 80 -2.08 4.24 1.76
N PRO A 81 -1.83 3.76 0.53
CA PRO A 81 -0.93 2.66 0.27
C PRO A 81 0.47 2.90 0.82
N ILE A 82 1.02 1.92 1.54
CA ILE A 82 2.35 2.00 2.16
C ILE A 82 3.20 0.82 1.70
N ILE A 83 4.34 1.14 1.07
CA ILE A 83 5.40 0.16 0.80
C ILE A 83 6.49 0.38 1.84
N MET A 84 6.76 -0.66 2.64
CA MET A 84 7.86 -0.62 3.61
C MET A 84 9.18 -0.95 2.92
N LEU A 85 10.20 -0.14 3.16
CA LEU A 85 11.58 -0.42 2.78
C LEU A 85 12.27 -1.05 3.98
N THR A 86 12.90 -2.23 3.83
CA THR A 86 13.44 -2.98 4.96
C THR A 86 14.87 -3.43 4.70
N ALA A 87 15.70 -3.52 5.74
CA ALA A 87 16.99 -4.17 5.63
C ALA A 87 16.82 -5.67 5.33
N ARG A 88 17.78 -6.24 4.59
CA ARG A 88 17.76 -7.65 4.19
C ARG A 88 17.97 -8.55 5.41
N GLY A 89 17.01 -9.44 5.72
CA GLY A 89 17.17 -10.49 6.73
C GLY A 89 16.16 -10.51 7.87
N GLU A 90 15.24 -9.55 7.93
CA GLU A 90 14.24 -9.47 8.99
C GLU A 90 12.88 -9.97 8.51
N ASP A 91 12.76 -11.31 8.30
CA ASP A 91 11.48 -11.93 7.94
C ASP A 91 10.41 -11.70 9.00
N VAL A 92 10.80 -11.50 10.27
CA VAL A 92 9.88 -11.22 11.37
C VAL A 92 9.22 -9.85 11.20
N ASP A 93 9.98 -8.82 10.86
CA ASP A 93 9.47 -7.45 10.68
C ASP A 93 8.55 -7.35 9.46
N ARG A 94 8.83 -8.13 8.43
CA ARG A 94 7.97 -8.24 7.26
C ARG A 94 6.61 -8.84 7.60
N ILE A 95 6.57 -9.89 8.42
CA ILE A 95 5.33 -10.53 8.89
C ILE A 95 4.55 -9.55 9.75
N VAL A 96 5.21 -8.94 10.74
CA VAL A 96 4.60 -7.98 11.66
C VAL A 96 4.03 -6.78 10.90
N GLY A 97 4.74 -6.26 9.92
CA GLY A 97 4.28 -5.11 9.19
C GLY A 97 3.10 -5.37 8.27
N LEU A 98 3.01 -6.56 7.63
CA LEU A 98 1.82 -6.95 6.88
C LEU A 98 0.61 -7.14 7.80
N GLU A 99 0.81 -7.68 9.00
CA GLU A 99 -0.22 -7.75 10.05
C GLU A 99 -0.67 -6.35 10.50
N LEU A 100 0.23 -5.39 10.52
CA LEU A 100 -0.05 -4.00 10.84
C LEU A 100 -0.69 -3.20 9.69
N GLY A 101 -0.83 -3.79 8.50
CA GLY A 101 -1.53 -3.21 7.37
C GLY A 101 -0.67 -2.46 6.37
N ALA A 102 0.62 -2.79 6.24
CA ALA A 102 1.41 -2.39 5.07
C ALA A 102 0.87 -3.08 3.81
N ASP A 103 0.99 -2.41 2.67
CA ASP A 103 0.47 -2.91 1.39
C ASP A 103 1.50 -3.74 0.63
N ASP A 104 2.79 -3.47 0.83
CA ASP A 104 3.90 -4.24 0.27
C ASP A 104 5.20 -4.01 1.07
N TYR A 105 6.19 -4.88 0.82
CA TYR A 105 7.53 -4.83 1.42
C TYR A 105 8.59 -4.99 0.36
N LEU A 106 9.62 -4.16 0.43
CA LEU A 106 10.75 -4.20 -0.49
C LEU A 106 12.07 -4.24 0.28
N PRO A 107 12.76 -5.39 0.29
CA PRO A 107 14.05 -5.53 0.97
C PRO A 107 15.14 -4.67 0.30
N GLN A 108 15.92 -3.97 1.10
CA GLN A 108 17.12 -3.26 0.65
C GLN A 108 18.35 -4.21 0.62
N PRO A 109 19.27 -4.08 -0.36
CA PRO A 109 19.20 -3.21 -1.52
C PRO A 109 18.22 -3.73 -2.59
N PHE A 110 17.46 -2.85 -3.20
CA PHE A 110 16.49 -3.19 -4.25
C PHE A 110 16.82 -2.56 -5.60
N ASN A 111 16.25 -3.13 -6.65
CA ASN A 111 16.30 -2.54 -7.98
C ASN A 111 15.22 -1.43 -8.08
N PRO A 112 15.55 -0.19 -8.49
CA PRO A 112 14.55 0.88 -8.66
C PRO A 112 13.39 0.51 -9.60
N ARG A 113 13.62 -0.35 -10.61
CA ARG A 113 12.56 -0.86 -11.49
C ARG A 113 11.56 -1.77 -10.74
N GLU A 114 12.05 -2.54 -9.76
CA GLU A 114 11.18 -3.37 -8.91
C GLU A 114 10.29 -2.48 -8.04
N LEU A 115 10.86 -1.46 -7.40
CA LEU A 115 10.09 -0.47 -6.63
C LEU A 115 9.01 0.19 -7.49
N LEU A 116 9.37 0.62 -8.71
CA LEU A 116 8.43 1.24 -9.64
C LEU A 116 7.26 0.31 -9.99
N ALA A 117 7.55 -0.97 -10.29
CA ALA A 117 6.52 -1.96 -10.59
C ALA A 117 5.58 -2.20 -9.39
N ARG A 118 6.12 -2.27 -8.17
CA ARG A 118 5.36 -2.41 -6.93
C ARG A 118 4.51 -1.17 -6.64
N LEU A 119 5.08 0.03 -6.83
CA LEU A 119 4.37 1.28 -6.66
C LEU A 119 3.16 1.38 -7.61
N HIS A 120 3.34 1.05 -8.89
CA HIS A 120 2.22 0.96 -9.82
C HIS A 120 1.19 -0.10 -9.40
N ALA A 121 1.62 -1.24 -8.84
CA ALA A 121 0.72 -2.27 -8.39
C ALA A 121 -0.15 -1.82 -7.22
N VAL A 122 0.41 -1.16 -6.20
CA VAL A 122 -0.36 -0.67 -5.04
C VAL A 122 -1.27 0.50 -5.41
N LEU A 123 -0.86 1.37 -6.35
CA LEU A 123 -1.69 2.48 -6.82
C LEU A 123 -2.88 2.01 -7.66
N ARG A 124 -2.71 1.00 -8.53
CA ARG A 124 -3.83 0.40 -9.28
C ARG A 124 -4.87 -0.25 -8.36
N ARG A 125 -4.48 -0.59 -7.15
CA ARG A 125 -5.35 -1.21 -6.15
C ARG A 125 -6.23 -0.21 -5.40
N ARG A 126 -6.02 1.09 -5.59
CA ARG A 126 -6.91 2.13 -5.04
C ARG A 126 -8.22 2.10 -5.82
N PRO A 127 -9.40 1.98 -5.17
CA PRO A 127 -10.66 2.20 -5.85
C PRO A 127 -10.65 3.65 -6.35
N GLU A 128 -10.70 3.85 -7.65
CA GLU A 128 -11.04 5.15 -8.21
C GLU A 128 -12.46 5.47 -7.73
N ALA A 129 -12.57 6.40 -6.80
CA ALA A 129 -13.82 7.07 -6.54
C ALA A 129 -14.15 7.84 -7.81
N ASP A 130 -15.25 7.45 -8.47
CA ASP A 130 -15.90 8.11 -9.58
C ASP A 130 -15.17 8.20 -10.94
N GLN A 131 -15.13 7.07 -11.68
CA GLN A 131 -15.30 7.13 -13.13
C GLN A 131 -16.26 6.01 -13.59
N PRO A 132 -17.46 6.33 -14.07
CA PRO A 132 -18.31 5.35 -14.73
C PRO A 132 -17.80 5.14 -16.17
N GLY A 133 -17.24 3.99 -16.46
CA GLY A 133 -17.06 3.61 -17.86
C GLY A 133 -15.81 2.91 -18.35
N ALA A 134 -15.05 2.16 -17.52
CA ALA A 134 -14.08 1.21 -18.08
C ALA A 134 -14.61 -0.23 -17.97
N PRO A 135 -14.59 -1.05 -19.04
CA PRO A 135 -15.04 -2.44 -18.98
C PRO A 135 -14.03 -3.27 -18.19
N THR A 136 -14.33 -3.51 -16.91
CA THR A 136 -13.57 -4.43 -16.06
C THR A 136 -13.94 -5.86 -16.41
N LYS A 137 -12.93 -6.67 -16.71
CA LYS A 137 -13.03 -8.11 -16.79
C LYS A 137 -13.57 -8.65 -15.46
N GLU A 138 -14.71 -9.38 -15.58
CA GLU A 138 -15.32 -10.27 -14.61
C GLU A 138 -15.59 -9.70 -13.21
N ASN A 139 -16.85 -9.30 -12.99
CA ASN A 139 -17.45 -9.05 -11.67
C ASN A 139 -17.55 -10.37 -10.90
N GLU A 140 -16.45 -10.84 -10.31
CA GLU A 140 -16.48 -11.97 -9.40
C GLU A 140 -16.83 -11.46 -8.00
N THR A 141 -18.13 -11.47 -7.67
CA THR A 141 -18.62 -11.13 -6.33
C THR A 141 -18.77 -12.40 -5.51
N VAL A 142 -18.06 -12.49 -4.41
CA VAL A 142 -18.12 -13.61 -3.47
C VAL A 142 -18.95 -13.20 -2.25
N ARG A 143 -20.03 -13.99 -1.95
CA ARG A 143 -20.90 -13.75 -0.80
C ARG A 143 -20.61 -14.74 0.31
N PHE A 144 -20.49 -14.24 1.54
CA PHE A 144 -20.30 -15.06 2.74
C PHE A 144 -20.96 -14.42 3.96
N GLY A 145 -21.94 -15.10 4.55
CA GLY A 145 -22.74 -14.54 5.64
C GLY A 145 -23.40 -13.22 5.23
N HIS A 146 -23.14 -12.16 5.96
CA HIS A 146 -23.63 -10.80 5.70
C HIS A 146 -22.71 -9.95 4.83
N PHE A 147 -21.66 -10.57 4.26
CA PHE A 147 -20.65 -9.87 3.48
C PHE A 147 -20.73 -10.18 2.00
N GLU A 148 -20.46 -9.16 1.18
CA GLU A 148 -20.26 -9.23 -0.26
C GLU A 148 -18.88 -8.67 -0.60
N LEU A 149 -18.00 -9.51 -1.17
CA LEU A 149 -16.67 -9.12 -1.61
C LEU A 149 -16.66 -9.04 -3.13
N ASP A 150 -16.59 -7.83 -3.67
CA ASP A 150 -16.40 -7.59 -5.10
C ASP A 150 -14.89 -7.61 -5.40
N LEU A 151 -14.42 -8.65 -6.08
CA LEU A 151 -13.01 -8.83 -6.40
C LEU A 151 -12.54 -7.88 -7.52
N GLY A 152 -13.45 -7.46 -8.39
CA GLY A 152 -13.17 -6.51 -9.46
C GLY A 152 -13.03 -5.08 -8.93
N ARG A 153 -14.01 -4.63 -8.15
CA ARG A 153 -14.02 -3.30 -7.53
C ARG A 153 -13.18 -3.22 -6.26
N ARG A 154 -12.74 -4.36 -5.73
CA ARG A 154 -11.99 -4.47 -4.47
C ARG A 154 -12.75 -3.89 -3.27
N GLU A 155 -14.03 -4.08 -3.24
CA GLU A 155 -14.93 -3.54 -2.25
C GLU A 155 -15.51 -4.66 -1.39
N LEU A 156 -15.49 -4.50 -0.07
CA LEU A 156 -16.23 -5.34 0.86
C LEU A 156 -17.47 -4.56 1.33
N ARG A 157 -18.62 -5.22 1.29
CA ARG A 157 -19.87 -4.68 1.87
C ARG A 157 -20.37 -5.61 2.95
N LYS A 158 -20.87 -5.03 4.03
CA LYS A 158 -21.62 -5.73 5.09
C LYS A 158 -23.03 -5.17 5.13
N ASP A 159 -24.04 -6.00 4.91
CA ASP A 159 -25.45 -5.59 4.85
C ASP A 159 -25.67 -4.37 3.92
N GLY A 160 -24.99 -4.37 2.76
CA GLY A 160 -25.05 -3.29 1.76
C GLY A 160 -24.20 -2.05 2.06
N LYS A 161 -23.61 -1.94 3.25
CA LYS A 161 -22.73 -0.82 3.63
C LYS A 161 -21.27 -1.13 3.31
N ALA A 162 -20.56 -0.20 2.69
CA ALA A 162 -19.15 -0.34 2.37
C ALA A 162 -18.30 -0.47 3.66
N VAL A 163 -17.38 -1.44 3.66
CA VAL A 163 -16.39 -1.65 4.71
C VAL A 163 -15.02 -1.32 4.12
N THR A 164 -14.35 -0.36 4.70
CA THR A 164 -13.01 0.05 4.26
C THR A 164 -11.99 -1.01 4.65
N LEU A 165 -11.26 -1.54 3.66
CA LEU A 165 -10.15 -2.45 3.85
C LEU A 165 -8.85 -1.81 3.38
N THR A 166 -7.76 -2.11 4.08
CA THR A 166 -6.42 -1.88 3.54
C THR A 166 -6.15 -2.85 2.37
N THR A 167 -5.13 -2.58 1.58
CA THR A 167 -4.75 -3.47 0.48
C THR A 167 -4.36 -4.86 0.97
N GLY A 168 -3.64 -4.95 2.09
CA GLY A 168 -3.26 -6.22 2.70
C GLY A 168 -4.48 -7.03 3.15
N GLU A 169 -5.41 -6.41 3.86
CA GLU A 169 -6.66 -7.05 4.29
C GLU A 169 -7.48 -7.55 3.10
N PHE A 170 -7.59 -6.74 2.04
CA PHE A 170 -8.27 -7.18 0.82
C PHE A 170 -7.55 -8.37 0.17
N SER A 171 -6.20 -8.38 0.12
CA SER A 171 -5.42 -9.48 -0.47
C SER A 171 -5.65 -10.79 0.29
N VAL A 172 -5.70 -10.74 1.62
CA VAL A 172 -6.04 -11.89 2.47
C VAL A 172 -7.46 -12.37 2.20
N MET A 173 -8.44 -11.46 2.16
CA MET A 173 -9.84 -11.80 1.85
C MET A 173 -9.98 -12.42 0.45
N LYS A 174 -9.26 -11.90 -0.53
CA LYS A 174 -9.20 -12.46 -1.89
C LYS A 174 -8.63 -13.88 -1.90
N ALA A 175 -7.57 -14.13 -1.11
CA ALA A 175 -6.99 -15.48 -0.99
C ALA A 175 -8.02 -16.48 -0.43
N PHE A 176 -8.75 -16.12 0.62
CA PHE A 176 -9.83 -16.94 1.16
C PHE A 176 -10.97 -17.15 0.17
N ALA A 177 -11.39 -16.09 -0.52
CA ALA A 177 -12.48 -16.15 -1.50
C ALA A 177 -12.18 -17.10 -2.66
N ARG A 178 -10.91 -17.19 -3.07
CA ARG A 178 -10.44 -18.09 -4.14
C ARG A 178 -10.20 -19.53 -3.70
N HIS A 179 -10.11 -19.77 -2.40
CA HIS A 179 -9.87 -21.10 -1.83
C HIS A 179 -10.94 -21.46 -0.78
N PRO A 180 -12.23 -21.52 -1.19
CA PRO A 180 -13.32 -21.82 -0.27
C PRO A 180 -13.16 -23.24 0.29
N ARG A 181 -13.34 -23.40 1.62
CA ARG A 181 -13.26 -24.66 2.36
C ARG A 181 -11.88 -25.32 2.39
N VAL A 182 -10.82 -24.61 2.02
CA VAL A 182 -9.43 -25.09 2.13
C VAL A 182 -8.78 -24.39 3.33
N PRO A 183 -8.28 -25.15 4.32
CA PRO A 183 -7.48 -24.56 5.38
C PRO A 183 -6.17 -24.02 4.78
N LEU A 184 -5.93 -22.73 4.95
CA LEU A 184 -4.73 -22.08 4.47
C LEU A 184 -3.79 -21.86 5.66
N SER A 185 -2.55 -22.35 5.55
CA SER A 185 -1.51 -22.00 6.54
C SER A 185 -1.17 -20.52 6.42
N ARG A 186 -0.59 -19.96 7.49
CA ARG A 186 -0.14 -18.56 7.50
C ARG A 186 0.85 -18.28 6.37
N GLU A 187 1.82 -19.19 6.16
CA GLU A 187 2.81 -19.06 5.09
C GLU A 187 2.14 -19.01 3.71
N LYS A 188 1.17 -19.89 3.48
CA LYS A 188 0.44 -19.96 2.20
C LYS A 188 -0.44 -18.74 1.97
N LEU A 189 -1.07 -18.21 3.02
CA LEU A 189 -1.81 -16.95 2.93
C LEU A 189 -0.90 -15.78 2.56
N MET A 190 0.28 -15.73 3.15
CA MET A 190 1.26 -14.67 2.89
C MET A 190 1.84 -14.75 1.47
N GLU A 191 2.01 -15.95 0.93
CA GLU A 191 2.43 -16.17 -0.47
C GLU A 191 1.35 -15.72 -1.46
N MET A 192 0.08 -16.01 -1.17
CA MET A 192 -1.07 -15.68 -2.03
C MET A 192 -1.54 -14.23 -1.93
N ALA A 193 -1.25 -13.55 -0.83
CA ALA A 193 -1.58 -12.14 -0.62
C ALA A 193 -0.55 -11.17 -1.21
N ARG A 194 0.46 -11.70 -1.88
CA ARG A 194 1.49 -10.94 -2.62
C ARG A 194 0.98 -10.31 -3.91
#